data_ff18728effde378bfff8ac869fa3a864
#
_entry.id   ff18728effde378bfff8ac869fa3a864
#
_cell.length_a   1.000
_cell.length_b   1.000
_cell.length_c   1.000
_cell.angle_alpha   90.00
_cell.angle_beta   90.00
_cell.angle_gamma   90.00
#
_symmetry.space_group_name_H-M   'P 1'
#
loop_
_entity.id
_entity.type
_entity.pdbx_description
1 polymer ?
#
loop_
_entity_poly.entity_id
_entity_poly.type
_entity_poly.pdbx_seq_one_letter_code
_entity_poly.pdbx_strand_id
1 'polypeptide(L)'
;MKKILIMGGGEFHDYEGCSKVIAKHLSELQEYEVEIAINDLEKLRRGVIDQYDIIVFYWTKDHLTFEQKTDLLSWCAEKGKFIAVHCAATAFRDCPEYEAMLGGRFRKHPPYREYFVTVDMKHPAMKYFDSVTLPEDWKNWAVHECKVTDEQFLNRYDSRVNVAAHASFNGRLWPVVWTKNWGLGKVYYLALGHDTAACDNDFFKHLLFAGINWVESEEPEPVDDSPFIF
;
A
#
# COMPACT_ATOMS: atom_id res chain seq x y z
N MET A 1 -20.61 -8.55 7.37
CA MET A 1 -19.89 -7.47 6.69
C MET A 1 -18.43 -7.60 7.08
N LYS A 2 -17.51 -7.54 6.15
CA LYS A 2 -16.07 -7.56 6.44
C LYS A 2 -15.63 -6.25 7.09
N LYS A 3 -14.54 -6.28 7.87
CA LYS A 3 -14.09 -5.11 8.62
C LYS A 3 -12.72 -4.64 8.15
N ILE A 4 -12.62 -3.35 7.84
CA ILE A 4 -11.35 -2.68 7.55
C ILE A 4 -11.00 -1.78 8.73
N LEU A 5 -9.79 -1.92 9.26
CA LEU A 5 -9.22 -0.96 10.20
C LEU A 5 -8.22 -0.06 9.45
N ILE A 6 -8.47 1.24 9.45
CA ILE A 6 -7.50 2.24 9.03
C ILE A 6 -6.74 2.70 10.26
N MET A 7 -5.43 2.51 10.26
CA MET A 7 -4.55 2.99 11.33
C MET A 7 -3.75 4.19 10.84
N GLY A 8 -4.07 5.37 11.37
CA GLY A 8 -3.35 6.60 11.09
C GLY A 8 -2.56 7.10 12.29
N GLY A 9 -1.31 7.51 12.10
CA GLY A 9 -0.57 8.04 13.24
C GLY A 9 0.89 8.38 12.97
N GLY A 10 1.58 8.75 14.06
CA GLY A 10 2.97 9.11 14.06
C GLY A 10 3.19 10.61 13.86
N GLU A 11 4.15 11.00 13.04
CA GLU A 11 4.58 12.39 12.87
C GLU A 11 4.53 12.83 11.39
N PHE A 12 4.66 14.15 11.16
CA PHE A 12 4.93 14.82 9.86
C PHE A 12 3.83 14.82 8.80
N HIS A 13 2.88 13.90 8.81
CA HIS A 13 1.82 13.84 7.82
C HIS A 13 0.47 14.21 8.46
N ASP A 14 -0.46 14.69 7.65
CA ASP A 14 -1.87 14.84 8.08
C ASP A 14 -2.55 13.46 8.11
N TYR A 15 -2.11 12.61 9.05
CA TYR A 15 -2.62 11.25 9.17
C TYR A 15 -4.13 11.21 9.49
N GLU A 16 -4.67 12.21 10.17
CA GLU A 16 -6.11 12.29 10.44
C GLU A 16 -6.90 12.62 9.17
N GLY A 17 -6.46 13.65 8.43
CA GLY A 17 -7.09 14.04 7.18
C GLY A 17 -6.99 12.94 6.13
N CYS A 18 -5.80 12.38 5.93
CA CYS A 18 -5.59 11.28 4.99
C CYS A 18 -6.39 10.03 5.35
N SER A 19 -6.47 9.65 6.63
CA SER A 19 -7.29 8.51 7.07
C SER A 19 -8.76 8.73 6.79
N LYS A 20 -9.27 9.95 6.95
CA LYS A 20 -10.68 10.30 6.63
C LYS A 20 -10.95 10.22 5.12
N VAL A 21 -10.01 10.68 4.29
CA VAL A 21 -10.13 10.58 2.83
C VAL A 21 -10.10 9.11 2.39
N ILE A 22 -9.18 8.32 2.93
CA ILE A 22 -9.10 6.87 2.67
C ILE A 22 -10.42 6.19 3.09
N ALA A 23 -10.95 6.51 4.28
CA ALA A 23 -12.22 5.96 4.76
C ALA A 23 -13.40 6.36 3.85
N LYS A 24 -13.44 7.61 3.39
CA LYS A 24 -14.44 8.09 2.41
C LYS A 24 -14.43 7.22 1.16
N HIS A 25 -13.26 6.95 0.57
CA HIS A 25 -13.15 6.06 -0.58
C HIS A 25 -13.60 4.64 -0.27
N LEU A 26 -13.11 4.05 0.83
CA LEU A 26 -13.46 2.68 1.20
C LEU A 26 -14.93 2.50 1.54
N SER A 27 -15.62 3.55 2.00
CA SER A 27 -17.08 3.51 2.25
C SER A 27 -17.93 3.36 0.97
N GLU A 28 -17.35 3.60 -0.21
CA GLU A 28 -17.99 3.31 -1.49
C GLU A 28 -18.11 1.80 -1.73
N LEU A 29 -17.29 0.98 -1.05
CA LEU A 29 -17.31 -0.47 -1.09
C LEU A 29 -18.30 -0.98 -0.03
N GLN A 30 -19.57 -1.20 -0.43
CA GLN A 30 -20.71 -1.50 0.46
C GLN A 30 -20.56 -2.79 1.29
N GLU A 31 -19.58 -3.63 0.97
CA GLU A 31 -19.32 -4.91 1.67
C GLU A 31 -18.48 -4.76 2.94
N TYR A 32 -17.89 -3.57 3.19
CA TYR A 32 -17.01 -3.31 4.32
C TYR A 32 -17.59 -2.34 5.33
N GLU A 33 -17.35 -2.66 6.60
CA GLU A 33 -17.42 -1.72 7.72
C GLU A 33 -16.02 -1.14 7.94
N VAL A 34 -15.88 0.19 7.92
CA VAL A 34 -14.60 0.88 8.02
C VAL A 34 -14.48 1.57 9.38
N GLU A 35 -13.46 1.22 10.15
CA GLU A 35 -13.09 1.86 11.41
C GLU A 35 -11.77 2.63 11.23
N ILE A 36 -11.65 3.79 11.87
CA ILE A 36 -10.41 4.59 11.93
C ILE A 36 -9.89 4.57 13.37
N ALA A 37 -8.62 4.19 13.54
CA ALA A 37 -7.88 4.33 14.79
C ALA A 37 -6.73 5.32 14.60
N ILE A 38 -6.67 6.35 15.44
CA ILE A 38 -5.65 7.39 15.36
C ILE A 38 -4.71 7.28 16.56
N ASN A 39 -3.41 7.17 16.29
CA ASN A 39 -2.33 7.06 17.27
C ASN A 39 -2.55 5.94 18.31
N ASP A 40 -3.14 4.82 17.88
CA ASP A 40 -3.46 3.69 18.75
C ASP A 40 -2.82 2.39 18.24
N LEU A 41 -1.55 2.15 18.60
CA LEU A 41 -0.83 0.92 18.27
C LEU A 41 -1.31 -0.31 19.07
N GLU A 42 -2.14 -0.15 20.11
CA GLU A 42 -2.74 -1.27 20.82
C GLU A 42 -3.75 -2.04 19.92
N LYS A 43 -4.25 -1.42 18.89
CA LYS A 43 -5.04 -2.08 17.85
C LYS A 43 -4.27 -3.20 17.12
N LEU A 44 -2.94 -3.21 17.17
CA LEU A 44 -2.09 -4.27 16.58
C LEU A 44 -2.04 -5.53 17.46
N ARG A 45 -2.54 -5.49 18.70
CA ARG A 45 -2.51 -6.64 19.62
C ARG A 45 -3.49 -7.74 19.22
N ARG A 46 -3.06 -9.01 19.36
CA ARG A 46 -3.95 -10.16 19.14
C ARG A 46 -5.20 -10.04 20.01
N GLY A 47 -6.33 -10.52 19.47
CA GLY A 47 -7.65 -10.32 20.08
C GLY A 47 -8.30 -9.00 19.67
N VAL A 48 -7.53 -7.96 19.36
CA VAL A 48 -8.04 -6.72 18.73
C VAL A 48 -7.88 -6.78 17.22
N ILE A 49 -6.64 -6.96 16.72
CA ILE A 49 -6.35 -7.04 15.28
C ILE A 49 -7.11 -8.20 14.60
N ASP A 50 -7.36 -9.29 15.32
CA ASP A 50 -8.10 -10.47 14.84
C ASP A 50 -9.56 -10.19 14.48
N GLN A 51 -10.11 -9.05 14.90
CA GLN A 51 -11.49 -8.63 14.61
C GLN A 51 -11.64 -8.00 13.23
N TYR A 52 -10.52 -7.75 12.54
CA TYR A 52 -10.49 -7.09 11.23
C TYR A 52 -10.02 -8.05 10.14
N ASP A 53 -10.58 -7.89 8.96
CA ASP A 53 -10.20 -8.65 7.78
C ASP A 53 -9.02 -8.00 7.04
N ILE A 54 -8.98 -6.66 7.04
CA ILE A 54 -7.95 -5.87 6.35
C ILE A 54 -7.46 -4.75 7.26
N ILE A 55 -6.16 -4.52 7.26
CA ILE A 55 -5.54 -3.32 7.86
C ILE A 55 -5.06 -2.40 6.74
N VAL A 56 -5.48 -1.14 6.78
CA VAL A 56 -4.91 -0.06 5.96
C VAL A 56 -4.06 0.81 6.88
N PHE A 57 -2.76 0.86 6.61
CA PHE A 57 -1.78 1.43 7.52
C PHE A 57 -1.15 2.69 6.93
N TYR A 58 -1.39 3.83 7.59
CA TYR A 58 -0.87 5.15 7.26
C TYR A 58 -0.12 5.73 8.47
N TRP A 59 1.13 5.35 8.67
CA TRP A 59 1.86 5.63 9.90
C TRP A 59 3.29 6.09 9.63
N THR A 60 3.78 7.07 10.42
CA THR A 60 5.13 7.60 10.28
C THR A 60 5.91 7.40 11.57
N LYS A 61 7.18 6.97 11.45
CA LYS A 61 8.09 6.77 12.61
C LYS A 61 7.57 5.77 13.64
N ASP A 62 7.73 6.12 14.93
CA ASP A 62 7.31 5.35 16.09
C ASP A 62 8.09 4.06 16.32
N HIS A 63 7.77 3.36 17.40
CA HIS A 63 8.39 2.10 17.83
C HIS A 63 7.29 1.11 18.22
N LEU A 64 7.51 -0.16 17.90
CA LEU A 64 6.64 -1.24 18.36
C LEU A 64 7.18 -1.84 19.65
N THR A 65 6.31 -2.12 20.61
CA THR A 65 6.68 -3.03 21.67
C THR A 65 6.93 -4.43 21.09
N PHE A 66 7.59 -5.29 21.87
CA PHE A 66 7.85 -6.66 21.43
C PHE A 66 6.54 -7.40 21.10
N GLU A 67 5.51 -7.20 21.91
CA GLU A 67 4.20 -7.80 21.73
C GLU A 67 3.49 -7.27 20.50
N GLN A 68 3.44 -5.93 20.30
CA GLN A 68 2.81 -5.31 19.11
C GLN A 68 3.49 -5.81 17.82
N LYS A 69 4.83 -5.88 17.83
CA LYS A 69 5.60 -6.41 16.70
C LYS A 69 5.23 -7.86 16.42
N THR A 70 5.30 -8.70 17.45
CA THR A 70 5.03 -10.14 17.32
C THR A 70 3.60 -10.39 16.85
N ASP A 71 2.64 -9.67 17.41
CA ASP A 71 1.22 -9.81 17.11
C ASP A 71 0.93 -9.40 15.65
N LEU A 72 1.44 -8.23 15.20
CA LEU A 72 1.29 -7.78 13.82
C LEU A 72 1.90 -8.76 12.80
N LEU A 73 3.15 -9.15 13.04
CA LEU A 73 3.89 -10.02 12.09
C LEU A 73 3.27 -11.41 12.01
N SER A 74 2.82 -11.97 13.13
CA SER A 74 2.15 -13.27 13.18
C SER A 74 0.79 -13.20 12.51
N TRP A 75 -0.02 -12.18 12.84
CA TRP A 75 -1.33 -11.97 12.23
C TRP A 75 -1.20 -11.89 10.70
N CYS A 76 -0.25 -11.08 10.23
CA CYS A 76 0.00 -10.94 8.80
C CYS A 76 0.47 -12.28 8.19
N ALA A 77 1.38 -13.02 8.86
CA ALA A 77 1.88 -14.29 8.36
C ALA A 77 0.83 -15.41 8.30
N GLU A 78 -0.14 -15.41 9.21
CA GLU A 78 -1.20 -16.42 9.25
C GLU A 78 -2.26 -16.23 8.17
N LYS A 79 -2.72 -15.00 7.95
CA LYS A 79 -3.82 -14.70 7.03
C LYS A 79 -4.03 -13.20 6.75
N GLY A 80 -3.20 -12.35 7.34
CA GLY A 80 -3.42 -10.90 7.34
C GLY A 80 -3.41 -10.31 5.94
N LYS A 81 -4.29 -9.34 5.74
CA LYS A 81 -4.41 -8.55 4.51
C LYS A 81 -3.98 -7.13 4.85
N PHE A 82 -2.75 -6.79 4.51
CA PHE A 82 -2.10 -5.56 4.94
C PHE A 82 -1.88 -4.62 3.76
N ILE A 83 -2.48 -3.44 3.82
CA ILE A 83 -2.30 -2.37 2.84
C ILE A 83 -1.55 -1.23 3.51
N ALA A 84 -0.34 -0.99 3.08
CA ALA A 84 0.50 0.09 3.56
C ALA A 84 0.47 1.25 2.57
N VAL A 85 0.22 2.45 3.08
CA VAL A 85 0.08 3.66 2.27
C VAL A 85 1.18 4.64 2.62
N HIS A 86 1.83 5.18 1.59
CA HIS A 86 2.79 6.26 1.63
C HIS A 86 3.79 6.16 2.78
N CYS A 87 3.55 6.92 3.85
CA CYS A 87 4.45 7.05 4.99
C CYS A 87 4.66 5.76 5.79
N ALA A 88 3.86 4.73 5.58
CA ALA A 88 4.07 3.42 6.19
C ALA A 88 5.48 2.86 5.92
N ALA A 89 6.12 3.24 4.79
CA ALA A 89 7.52 2.88 4.52
C ALA A 89 8.53 3.62 5.41
N THR A 90 8.11 4.58 6.22
CA THR A 90 8.96 5.29 7.19
C THR A 90 8.76 4.81 8.62
N ALA A 91 7.72 3.99 8.87
CA ALA A 91 7.39 3.50 10.21
C ALA A 91 8.44 2.52 10.74
N PHE A 92 8.56 2.49 12.06
CA PHE A 92 9.30 1.48 12.83
C PHE A 92 10.72 1.21 12.30
N ARG A 93 11.54 2.25 12.21
CA ARG A 93 12.90 2.16 11.63
C ARG A 93 13.84 1.18 12.32
N ASP A 94 13.57 0.88 13.56
CA ASP A 94 14.29 -0.08 14.40
C ASP A 94 13.75 -1.52 14.30
N CYS A 95 12.74 -1.76 13.45
CA CYS A 95 12.12 -3.06 13.23
C CYS A 95 12.43 -3.59 11.81
N PRO A 96 13.55 -4.32 11.62
CA PRO A 96 13.89 -4.88 10.31
C PRO A 96 12.89 -5.94 9.83
N GLU A 97 12.18 -6.60 10.73
CA GLU A 97 11.15 -7.58 10.40
C GLU A 97 9.92 -6.90 9.77
N TYR A 98 9.55 -5.70 10.23
CA TYR A 98 8.50 -4.92 9.59
C TYR A 98 8.92 -4.50 8.17
N GLU A 99 10.18 -4.04 7.99
CA GLU A 99 10.71 -3.75 6.65
C GLU A 99 10.68 -4.99 5.75
N ALA A 100 11.04 -6.16 6.29
CA ALA A 100 11.01 -7.41 5.55
C ALA A 100 9.57 -7.82 5.18
N MET A 101 8.60 -7.61 6.06
CA MET A 101 7.17 -7.83 5.81
C MET A 101 6.66 -6.88 4.71
N LEU A 102 6.94 -5.58 4.86
CA LEU A 102 6.50 -4.55 3.90
C LEU A 102 7.16 -4.72 2.52
N GLY A 103 8.37 -5.27 2.48
CA GLY A 103 9.15 -5.43 1.25
C GLY A 103 9.95 -4.21 0.84
N GLY A 104 9.98 -3.15 1.66
CA GLY A 104 10.74 -1.96 1.34
C GLY A 104 10.75 -0.91 2.44
N ARG A 105 11.57 0.11 2.24
CA ARG A 105 11.76 1.21 3.18
C ARG A 105 12.05 2.52 2.47
N PHE A 106 11.48 3.58 2.98
CA PHE A 106 11.76 4.94 2.54
C PHE A 106 13.27 5.31 2.68
N ARG A 107 13.81 5.92 1.64
CA ARG A 107 15.17 6.50 1.66
C ARG A 107 15.17 8.01 1.57
N LYS A 108 14.49 8.55 0.56
CA LYS A 108 14.40 9.99 0.28
C LYS A 108 13.30 10.27 -0.73
N HIS A 109 13.00 11.52 -0.95
CA HIS A 109 12.11 12.03 -1.99
C HIS A 109 12.71 13.30 -2.61
N PRO A 110 12.41 13.63 -3.87
CA PRO A 110 12.55 14.98 -4.42
C PRO A 110 11.49 15.90 -3.76
N PRO A 111 11.56 17.23 -3.99
CA PRO A 111 10.45 18.11 -3.61
C PRO A 111 9.10 17.64 -4.15
N TYR A 112 8.02 17.96 -3.44
CA TYR A 112 6.65 17.73 -3.88
C TYR A 112 6.43 18.33 -5.27
N ARG A 113 5.89 17.55 -6.22
CA ARG A 113 5.84 17.92 -7.63
C ARG A 113 4.89 17.07 -8.44
N GLU A 114 4.63 17.51 -9.68
CA GLU A 114 4.03 16.65 -10.69
C GLU A 114 5.04 15.63 -11.26
N TYR A 115 4.56 14.40 -11.46
CA TYR A 115 5.31 13.34 -12.16
C TYR A 115 4.35 12.29 -12.73
N PHE A 116 4.87 11.41 -13.58
CA PHE A 116 4.08 10.34 -14.17
C PHE A 116 4.32 9.03 -13.42
N VAL A 117 3.22 8.31 -13.20
CA VAL A 117 3.20 6.94 -12.67
C VAL A 117 2.75 6.02 -13.78
N THR A 118 3.55 5.01 -14.08
CA THR A 118 3.25 3.97 -15.07
C THR A 118 2.78 2.72 -14.36
N VAL A 119 1.59 2.23 -14.70
CA VAL A 119 0.95 1.03 -14.14
C VAL A 119 1.13 -0.13 -15.12
N ASP A 120 1.63 -1.25 -14.62
CA ASP A 120 1.66 -2.51 -15.37
C ASP A 120 0.29 -3.22 -15.29
N MET A 121 -0.51 -3.08 -16.34
CA MET A 121 -1.84 -3.66 -16.41
C MET A 121 -1.84 -5.21 -16.50
N LYS A 122 -0.67 -5.85 -16.69
CA LYS A 122 -0.53 -7.31 -16.65
C LYS A 122 -0.34 -7.84 -15.23
N HIS A 123 0.03 -6.96 -14.28
CA HIS A 123 0.20 -7.37 -12.91
C HIS A 123 -1.14 -7.84 -12.31
N PRO A 124 -1.20 -8.99 -11.60
CA PRO A 124 -2.46 -9.54 -11.08
C PRO A 124 -3.27 -8.56 -10.22
N ALA A 125 -2.62 -7.72 -9.42
CA ALA A 125 -3.31 -6.71 -8.64
C ALA A 125 -4.02 -5.67 -9.52
N MET A 126 -3.49 -5.38 -10.71
CA MET A 126 -4.01 -4.33 -11.58
C MET A 126 -5.21 -4.77 -12.44
N LYS A 127 -5.55 -6.06 -12.46
CA LYS A 127 -6.82 -6.50 -13.07
C LYS A 127 -8.06 -5.92 -12.39
N TYR A 128 -7.90 -5.46 -11.15
CA TYR A 128 -8.95 -4.76 -10.38
C TYR A 128 -8.84 -3.23 -10.47
N PHE A 129 -7.85 -2.74 -11.20
CA PHE A 129 -7.70 -1.32 -11.47
C PHE A 129 -8.75 -0.90 -12.51
N ASP A 130 -9.80 -0.24 -12.05
CA ASP A 130 -10.82 0.26 -12.95
C ASP A 130 -10.32 1.53 -13.64
N SER A 131 -10.16 1.43 -14.93
CA SER A 131 -9.71 2.52 -15.79
C SER A 131 -10.87 3.37 -16.31
N VAL A 132 -11.91 3.57 -15.52
CA VAL A 132 -13.11 4.35 -15.92
C VAL A 132 -12.78 5.72 -16.52
N THR A 133 -11.64 6.28 -16.16
CA THR A 133 -11.17 7.55 -16.68
C THR A 133 -10.35 7.42 -17.97
N LEU A 134 -10.06 6.18 -18.43
CA LEU A 134 -9.31 5.97 -19.67
C LEU A 134 -10.20 6.09 -20.90
N PRO A 135 -9.69 6.72 -21.97
CA PRO A 135 -10.28 6.58 -23.27
C PRO A 135 -10.47 5.10 -23.65
N GLU A 136 -11.56 4.77 -24.33
CA GLU A 136 -11.91 3.38 -24.68
C GLU A 136 -10.81 2.67 -25.48
N ASP A 137 -10.08 3.42 -26.32
CA ASP A 137 -8.96 2.95 -27.13
C ASP A 137 -7.70 2.62 -26.31
N TRP A 138 -7.62 3.05 -25.04
CA TRP A 138 -6.49 2.77 -24.15
C TRP A 138 -6.71 1.53 -23.24
N LYS A 139 -7.93 1.04 -23.13
CA LYS A 139 -8.29 -0.10 -22.25
C LYS A 139 -7.54 -1.40 -22.55
N ASN A 140 -6.98 -1.53 -23.74
CA ASN A 140 -6.24 -2.74 -24.17
C ASN A 140 -4.71 -2.58 -24.06
N TRP A 141 -4.21 -1.49 -23.51
CA TRP A 141 -2.77 -1.27 -23.40
C TRP A 141 -2.20 -2.07 -22.23
N ALA A 142 -1.00 -2.63 -22.41
CA ALA A 142 -0.30 -3.40 -21.36
C ALA A 142 0.22 -2.50 -20.22
N VAL A 143 0.33 -1.22 -20.46
CA VAL A 143 0.76 -0.20 -19.48
C VAL A 143 -0.16 0.99 -19.57
N HIS A 144 -0.38 1.63 -18.44
CA HIS A 144 -1.13 2.85 -18.31
C HIS A 144 -0.32 3.90 -17.57
N GLU A 145 -0.32 5.14 -18.04
CA GLU A 145 0.43 6.22 -17.45
C GLU A 145 -0.50 7.34 -16.98
N CYS A 146 -0.36 7.75 -15.73
CA CYS A 146 -1.13 8.83 -15.14
C CYS A 146 -0.23 9.88 -14.52
N LYS A 147 -0.56 11.15 -14.75
CA LYS A 147 0.13 12.29 -14.12
C LYS A 147 -0.46 12.51 -12.72
N VAL A 148 0.41 12.56 -11.73
CA VAL A 148 0.07 12.82 -10.33
C VAL A 148 0.83 14.03 -9.80
N THR A 149 0.29 14.67 -8.77
CA THR A 149 0.99 15.66 -7.96
C THR A 149 1.12 15.10 -6.55
N ASP A 150 2.34 14.73 -6.15
CA ASP A 150 2.58 14.04 -4.89
C ASP A 150 4.07 14.12 -4.49
N GLU A 151 4.39 13.62 -3.32
CA GLU A 151 5.75 13.37 -2.88
C GLU A 151 6.25 12.02 -3.39
N GLN A 152 7.15 12.05 -4.38
CA GLN A 152 7.67 10.84 -4.99
C GLN A 152 8.66 10.10 -4.06
N PHE A 153 8.21 9.08 -3.35
CA PHE A 153 9.09 8.25 -2.53
C PHE A 153 10.07 7.44 -3.36
N LEU A 154 11.35 7.56 -3.04
CA LEU A 154 12.43 6.76 -3.60
C LEU A 154 12.81 5.69 -2.58
N ASN A 155 12.06 4.60 -2.59
CA ASN A 155 12.19 3.52 -1.62
C ASN A 155 13.36 2.58 -1.95
N ARG A 156 14.08 2.09 -0.92
CA ARG A 156 14.80 0.83 -1.04
C ARG A 156 13.77 -0.30 -0.94
N TYR A 157 13.84 -1.28 -1.79
CA TYR A 157 12.90 -2.40 -1.82
C TYR A 157 13.63 -3.74 -1.99
N ASP A 158 12.99 -4.80 -1.54
CA ASP A 158 13.43 -6.19 -1.67
C ASP A 158 13.20 -6.66 -3.11
N SER A 159 14.14 -7.42 -3.68
CA SER A 159 13.98 -8.02 -5.01
C SER A 159 12.82 -9.03 -5.11
N ARG A 160 12.29 -9.46 -3.97
CA ARG A 160 11.14 -10.38 -3.87
C ARG A 160 9.78 -9.68 -3.90
N VAL A 161 9.70 -8.36 -4.07
CA VAL A 161 8.44 -7.67 -4.29
C VAL A 161 8.07 -7.72 -5.76
N ASN A 162 6.78 -7.82 -6.05
CA ASN A 162 6.26 -7.74 -7.41
C ASN A 162 5.77 -6.31 -7.66
N VAL A 163 6.45 -5.59 -8.55
CA VAL A 163 6.18 -4.17 -8.82
C VAL A 163 5.03 -4.06 -9.81
N ALA A 164 3.93 -3.43 -9.38
CA ALA A 164 2.73 -3.20 -10.17
C ALA A 164 2.67 -1.81 -10.81
N ALA A 165 3.36 -0.82 -10.22
CA ALA A 165 3.48 0.51 -10.79
C ALA A 165 4.82 1.14 -10.42
N HIS A 166 5.33 2.00 -11.30
CA HIS A 166 6.61 2.68 -11.08
C HIS A 166 6.57 4.12 -11.61
N ALA A 167 7.53 4.92 -11.16
CA ALA A 167 7.76 6.27 -11.67
C ALA A 167 9.24 6.51 -11.95
N SER A 168 9.55 7.33 -12.95
CA SER A 168 10.93 7.67 -13.29
C SER A 168 11.46 8.82 -12.42
N PHE A 169 12.70 8.70 -11.96
CA PHE A 169 13.45 9.80 -11.38
C PHE A 169 14.96 9.63 -11.63
N ASN A 170 15.59 10.66 -12.21
CA ASN A 170 17.02 10.69 -12.55
C ASN A 170 17.46 9.44 -13.34
N GLY A 171 16.70 9.06 -14.37
CA GLY A 171 17.01 7.95 -15.27
C GLY A 171 16.86 6.56 -14.66
N ARG A 172 16.20 6.44 -13.50
CA ARG A 172 15.90 5.16 -12.83
C ARG A 172 14.41 5.04 -12.61
N LEU A 173 13.91 3.81 -12.68
CA LEU A 173 12.54 3.46 -12.29
C LEU A 173 12.50 3.16 -10.80
N TRP A 174 11.47 3.71 -10.12
CA TRP A 174 11.25 3.54 -8.69
C TRP A 174 9.85 2.99 -8.48
N PRO A 175 9.70 1.92 -7.71
CA PRO A 175 8.39 1.35 -7.42
C PRO A 175 7.47 2.37 -6.73
N VAL A 176 6.23 2.44 -7.22
CA VAL A 176 5.13 3.21 -6.61
C VAL A 176 4.11 2.27 -5.98
N VAL A 177 3.87 1.13 -6.62
CA VAL A 177 3.01 0.07 -6.07
C VAL A 177 3.76 -1.24 -6.17
N TRP A 178 3.70 -2.02 -5.09
CA TRP A 178 4.13 -3.40 -5.12
C TRP A 178 3.27 -4.31 -4.25
N THR A 179 3.33 -5.59 -4.55
CA THR A 179 2.72 -6.67 -3.79
C THR A 179 3.77 -7.61 -3.24
N LYS A 180 3.43 -8.32 -2.18
CA LYS A 180 4.27 -9.32 -1.56
C LYS A 180 3.45 -10.25 -0.68
N ASN A 181 3.82 -11.54 -0.65
CA ASN A 181 3.35 -12.45 0.38
C ASN A 181 4.22 -12.36 1.64
N TRP A 182 3.57 -12.49 2.80
CA TRP A 182 4.22 -12.69 4.09
C TRP A 182 3.58 -13.88 4.79
N GLY A 183 4.23 -15.04 4.73
CA GLY A 183 3.58 -16.30 5.09
C GLY A 183 2.38 -16.59 4.18
N LEU A 184 1.20 -16.77 4.79
CA LEU A 184 -0.07 -16.94 4.07
C LEU A 184 -0.80 -15.59 3.83
N GLY A 185 -0.30 -14.51 4.40
CA GLY A 185 -0.90 -13.18 4.24
C GLY A 185 -0.36 -12.43 3.03
N LYS A 186 -1.08 -11.36 2.69
CA LYS A 186 -0.78 -10.50 1.53
C LYS A 186 -0.48 -9.08 1.97
N VAL A 187 0.56 -8.51 1.41
CA VAL A 187 1.00 -7.13 1.64
C VAL A 187 0.96 -6.36 0.34
N TYR A 188 0.23 -5.27 0.33
CA TYR A 188 0.17 -4.30 -0.77
C TYR A 188 0.71 -2.97 -0.29
N TYR A 189 1.63 -2.38 -1.03
CA TYR A 189 2.14 -1.04 -0.74
C TYR A 189 1.83 -0.06 -1.85
N LEU A 190 1.32 1.10 -1.46
CA LEU A 190 1.03 2.24 -2.33
C LEU A 190 1.83 3.46 -1.87
N ALA A 191 2.81 3.91 -2.67
CA ALA A 191 3.70 5.01 -2.32
C ALA A 191 3.08 6.40 -2.46
N LEU A 192 1.90 6.53 -3.09
CA LEU A 192 1.17 7.79 -3.20
C LEU A 192 0.44 8.13 -1.90
N GLY A 193 0.02 9.40 -1.74
CA GLY A 193 -0.84 9.84 -0.65
C GLY A 193 -0.14 10.65 0.42
N HIS A 194 0.77 11.56 0.05
CA HIS A 194 1.48 12.42 1.00
C HIS A 194 0.56 13.30 1.84
N ASP A 195 -0.49 13.83 1.23
CA ASP A 195 -1.47 14.70 1.87
C ASP A 195 -2.91 14.38 1.42
N THR A 196 -3.87 15.10 1.95
CA THR A 196 -5.28 14.91 1.61
C THR A 196 -5.58 15.14 0.14
N ALA A 197 -4.90 16.06 -0.52
CA ALA A 197 -5.09 16.32 -1.96
C ALA A 197 -4.53 15.17 -2.81
N ALA A 198 -3.40 14.62 -2.42
CA ALA A 198 -2.81 13.43 -3.06
C ALA A 198 -3.66 12.18 -2.84
N CYS A 199 -4.37 12.08 -1.71
CA CYS A 199 -5.31 10.99 -1.43
C CYS A 199 -6.68 11.17 -2.11
N ASP A 200 -7.19 12.42 -2.25
CA ASP A 200 -8.56 12.70 -2.72
C ASP A 200 -8.62 12.88 -4.25
N ASN A 201 -8.19 11.84 -4.99
CA ASN A 201 -8.32 11.79 -6.44
C ASN A 201 -8.62 10.37 -6.93
N ASP A 202 -9.17 10.26 -8.14
CA ASP A 202 -9.62 8.97 -8.68
C ASP A 202 -8.48 7.99 -8.92
N PHE A 203 -7.30 8.46 -9.32
CA PHE A 203 -6.16 7.56 -9.56
C PHE A 203 -5.68 6.88 -8.28
N PHE A 204 -5.54 7.65 -7.19
CA PHE A 204 -5.24 7.10 -5.87
C PHE A 204 -6.32 6.13 -5.41
N LYS A 205 -7.60 6.52 -5.53
CA LYS A 205 -8.76 5.68 -5.18
C LYS A 205 -8.73 4.35 -5.92
N HIS A 206 -8.50 4.35 -7.23
CA HIS A 206 -8.46 3.14 -8.04
C HIS A 206 -7.28 2.23 -7.65
N LEU A 207 -6.10 2.79 -7.35
CA LEU A 207 -4.98 2.00 -6.84
C LEU A 207 -5.27 1.41 -5.45
N LEU A 208 -5.93 2.17 -4.58
CA LEU A 208 -6.37 1.68 -3.28
C LEU A 208 -7.36 0.51 -3.43
N PHE A 209 -8.37 0.65 -4.31
CA PHE A 209 -9.35 -0.41 -4.58
C PHE A 209 -8.71 -1.64 -5.22
N ALA A 210 -7.76 -1.45 -6.13
CA ALA A 210 -6.98 -2.55 -6.67
C ALA A 210 -6.25 -3.31 -5.56
N GLY A 211 -5.68 -2.60 -4.60
CA GLY A 211 -5.06 -3.20 -3.42
C GLY A 211 -6.04 -3.99 -2.55
N ILE A 212 -7.21 -3.41 -2.22
CA ILE A 212 -8.27 -4.10 -1.46
C ILE A 212 -8.69 -5.40 -2.17
N ASN A 213 -9.03 -5.31 -3.45
CA ASN A 213 -9.48 -6.47 -4.21
C ASN A 213 -8.39 -7.54 -4.34
N TRP A 214 -7.12 -7.10 -4.53
CA TRP A 214 -6.03 -8.06 -4.65
C TRP A 214 -5.75 -8.81 -3.34
N VAL A 215 -5.70 -8.13 -2.19
CA VAL A 215 -5.49 -8.81 -0.90
C VAL A 215 -6.65 -9.74 -0.55
N GLU A 216 -7.84 -9.48 -1.05
CA GLU A 216 -9.03 -10.34 -0.90
C GLU A 216 -9.05 -11.52 -1.86
N SER A 217 -8.36 -11.41 -3.00
CA SER A 217 -8.39 -12.43 -4.03
C SER A 217 -7.59 -13.67 -3.64
N GLU A 218 -7.89 -14.80 -4.28
CA GLU A 218 -7.08 -16.02 -4.22
C GLU A 218 -5.94 -16.03 -5.26
N GLU A 219 -5.76 -14.92 -5.99
CA GLU A 219 -4.69 -14.81 -6.98
C GLU A 219 -3.32 -14.97 -6.30
N PRO A 220 -2.46 -15.85 -6.82
CA PRO A 220 -1.11 -15.98 -6.31
C PRO A 220 -0.30 -14.72 -6.60
N GLU A 221 0.78 -14.51 -5.82
CA GLU A 221 1.83 -13.59 -6.24
C GLU A 221 2.37 -14.02 -7.59
N PRO A 222 2.68 -13.07 -8.48
CA PRO A 222 3.43 -13.38 -9.69
C PRO A 222 4.74 -14.09 -9.31
N VAL A 223 4.95 -15.27 -9.84
CA VAL A 223 6.23 -15.95 -9.72
C VAL A 223 7.15 -15.32 -10.77
N ASP A 224 8.30 -14.84 -10.34
CA ASP A 224 9.34 -14.45 -11.29
C ASP A 224 9.93 -15.72 -11.91
N ASP A 225 9.36 -16.17 -13.03
CA ASP A 225 9.82 -17.29 -13.80
C ASP A 225 11.01 -16.92 -14.71
N SER A 226 11.53 -15.70 -14.60
CA SER A 226 12.71 -15.30 -15.34
C SER A 226 13.91 -16.19 -14.93
N PRO A 227 14.59 -16.86 -15.86
CA PRO A 227 15.76 -17.65 -15.51
C PRO A 227 16.80 -16.71 -14.90
N PHE A 228 17.28 -17.05 -13.71
CA PHE A 228 18.41 -16.33 -13.11
C PHE A 228 19.56 -16.30 -14.09
N ILE A 229 19.80 -15.15 -14.71
CA ILE A 229 21.03 -14.92 -15.47
C ILE A 229 22.03 -14.34 -14.45
N PHE A 230 22.92 -15.19 -13.98
CA PHE A 230 24.06 -14.80 -13.15
C PHE A 230 25.16 -14.14 -14.01
#